data_41f8af9f1bb2300d9b78ec8633cb02dc
#
_entry.id   41f8af9f1bb2300d9b78ec8633cb02dc
#
_cell.length_a   1.000
_cell.length_b   1.000
_cell.length_c   1.000
_cell.angle_alpha   90.00
_cell.angle_beta   90.00
_cell.angle_gamma   90.00
#
_symmetry.space_group_name_H-M   'P 1'
#
loop_
_entity.id
_entity.type
_entity.pdbx_description
1 polymer ?
#
loop_
_entity_poly.entity_id
_entity_poly.type
_entity_poly.pdbx_seq_one_letter_code
_entity_poly.pdbx_strand_id
1 'polypeptide(L)'
;MTPLIFVLLSLAGGVGAALRLLVDGLIRTWLKTTYPVGTTVINISGSLLLGLITALSLSRALPEGWHLVLGAGLLGGYTTFSTASFETVRLIQNRRYGAAFANGLGMLIGAVGAALLGLWIGSML
;
A
#
# COMPACT_ATOMS: atom_id res chain seq x y z
N MET A 1 8.66 -3.94 -21.24
CA MET A 1 8.58 -5.04 -20.22
C MET A 1 8.97 -6.35 -20.91
N THR A 2 9.92 -7.07 -20.36
CA THR A 2 10.32 -8.38 -20.87
C THR A 2 9.40 -9.47 -20.30
N PRO A 3 9.32 -10.65 -20.94
CA PRO A 3 8.56 -11.77 -20.36
C PRO A 3 9.03 -12.17 -18.97
N LEU A 4 10.34 -12.12 -18.70
CA LEU A 4 10.88 -12.42 -17.38
C LEU A 4 10.39 -11.41 -16.33
N ILE A 5 10.42 -10.12 -16.63
CA ILE A 5 9.94 -9.08 -15.73
C ILE A 5 8.44 -9.25 -15.47
N PHE A 6 7.67 -9.61 -16.48
CA PHE A 6 6.24 -9.89 -16.32
C PHE A 6 6.00 -11.05 -15.35
N VAL A 7 6.76 -12.14 -15.46
CA VAL A 7 6.64 -13.28 -14.56
C VAL A 7 7.02 -12.87 -13.13
N LEU A 8 8.14 -12.18 -12.97
CA LEU A 8 8.61 -11.73 -11.65
C LEU A 8 7.62 -10.75 -11.01
N LEU A 9 7.07 -9.83 -11.79
CA LEU A 9 6.05 -8.89 -11.33
C LEU A 9 4.80 -9.64 -10.84
N SER A 10 4.37 -10.63 -11.59
CA SER A 10 3.19 -11.44 -11.24
C SER A 10 3.40 -12.24 -9.95
N LEU A 11 4.57 -12.86 -9.81
CA LEU A 11 4.93 -13.59 -8.58
C LEU A 11 5.05 -12.63 -7.39
N ALA A 12 5.67 -11.49 -7.59
CA ALA A 12 5.80 -10.46 -6.56
C ALA A 12 4.42 -9.96 -6.10
N GLY A 13 3.48 -9.80 -7.04
CA GLY A 13 2.09 -9.44 -6.72
C GLY A 13 1.42 -10.45 -5.81
N GLY A 14 1.61 -11.73 -6.08
CA GLY A 14 1.13 -12.80 -5.22
C GLY A 14 1.75 -12.77 -3.83
N VAL A 15 3.05 -12.53 -3.74
CA VAL A 15 3.75 -12.37 -2.45
C VAL A 15 3.21 -11.15 -1.70
N GLY A 16 3.04 -10.03 -2.39
CA GLY A 16 2.46 -8.81 -1.81
C GLY A 16 1.07 -9.04 -1.24
N ALA A 17 0.21 -9.74 -1.98
CA ALA A 17 -1.13 -10.08 -1.53
C ALA A 17 -1.10 -10.98 -0.29
N ALA A 18 -0.18 -11.95 -0.24
CA ALA A 18 -0.01 -12.82 0.92
C ALA A 18 0.47 -12.02 2.14
N LEU A 19 1.43 -11.10 1.95
CA LEU A 19 1.89 -10.21 3.01
C LEU A 19 0.77 -9.31 3.53
N ARG A 20 -0.08 -8.80 2.65
CA ARG A 20 -1.24 -8.00 3.04
C ARG A 20 -2.16 -8.77 3.98
N LEU A 21 -2.50 -10.00 3.62
CA LEU A 21 -3.37 -10.84 4.45
C LEU A 21 -2.71 -11.13 5.80
N LEU A 22 -1.41 -11.39 5.81
CA LEU A 22 -0.66 -11.66 7.05
C LEU A 22 -0.64 -10.43 7.96
N VAL A 23 -0.29 -9.26 7.43
CA VAL A 23 -0.21 -8.01 8.20
C VAL A 23 -1.60 -7.63 8.73
N ASP A 24 -2.63 -7.70 7.89
CA ASP A 24 -4.00 -7.39 8.32
C ASP A 24 -4.44 -8.34 9.43
N GLY A 25 -4.17 -9.63 9.29
CA GLY A 25 -4.49 -10.63 10.31
C GLY A 25 -3.79 -10.37 11.63
N LEU A 26 -2.49 -10.04 11.60
CA LEU A 26 -1.72 -9.72 12.81
C LEU A 26 -2.25 -8.48 13.50
N ILE A 27 -2.59 -7.44 12.75
CA ILE A 27 -3.13 -6.19 13.32
C ILE A 27 -4.48 -6.46 13.97
N ARG A 28 -5.35 -7.24 13.33
CA ARG A 28 -6.65 -7.61 13.91
C ARG A 28 -6.49 -8.41 15.21
N THR A 29 -5.43 -9.21 15.32
CA THR A 29 -5.13 -9.96 16.54
C THR A 29 -4.70 -9.04 17.68
N TRP A 30 -3.89 -8.02 17.36
CA TRP A 30 -3.34 -7.11 18.35
C TRP A 30 -4.30 -5.98 18.74
N LEU A 31 -5.04 -5.45 17.77
CA LEU A 31 -5.94 -4.32 17.94
C LEU A 31 -7.38 -4.76 17.69
N LYS A 32 -8.12 -4.99 18.76
CA LYS A 32 -9.52 -5.40 18.69
C LYS A 32 -10.41 -4.15 18.59
N THR A 33 -10.50 -3.59 17.41
CA THR A 33 -11.30 -2.41 17.11
C THR A 33 -12.18 -2.70 15.88
N THR A 34 -13.28 -1.97 15.77
CA THR A 34 -14.16 -2.03 14.62
C THR A 34 -13.69 -1.11 13.48
N TYR A 35 -12.71 -0.24 13.75
CA TYR A 35 -12.10 0.60 12.72
C TYR A 35 -11.09 -0.22 11.91
N PRO A 36 -11.02 -0.04 10.58
CA PRO A 36 -10.13 -0.84 9.73
C PRO A 36 -8.67 -0.35 9.78
N VAL A 37 -8.02 -0.53 10.93
CA VAL A 37 -6.63 -0.09 11.16
C VAL A 37 -5.66 -0.84 10.24
N GLY A 38 -5.89 -2.14 10.01
CA GLY A 38 -5.02 -2.96 9.17
C GLY A 38 -4.88 -2.41 7.77
N THR A 39 -5.99 -2.10 7.13
CA THR A 39 -6.01 -1.53 5.76
C THR A 39 -5.30 -0.19 5.71
N THR A 40 -5.50 0.66 6.71
CA THR A 40 -4.83 1.96 6.81
C THR A 40 -3.32 1.79 6.91
N VAL A 41 -2.84 0.91 7.78
CA VAL A 41 -1.40 0.62 7.94
C VAL A 41 -0.81 0.09 6.63
N ILE A 42 -1.51 -0.84 5.99
CA ILE A 42 -1.07 -1.46 4.74
C ILE A 42 -0.93 -0.40 3.65
N ASN A 43 -1.94 0.41 3.44
CA ASN A 43 -1.94 1.39 2.35
C ASN A 43 -0.94 2.52 2.60
N ILE A 44 -0.81 2.99 3.83
CA ILE A 44 0.16 4.04 4.17
C ILE A 44 1.58 3.52 4.10
N SER A 45 1.88 2.36 4.68
CA SER A 45 3.22 1.77 4.62
C SER A 45 3.60 1.40 3.18
N GLY A 46 2.66 0.84 2.42
CA GLY A 46 2.89 0.52 1.01
C GLY A 46 3.16 1.76 0.18
N SER A 47 2.44 2.85 0.42
CA SER A 47 2.65 4.12 -0.28
C SER A 47 4.00 4.74 0.04
N LEU A 48 4.43 4.67 1.30
CA LEU A 48 5.75 5.13 1.72
C LEU A 48 6.85 4.37 0.96
N LEU A 49 6.76 3.04 0.93
CA LEU A 49 7.72 2.19 0.23
C LEU A 49 7.69 2.43 -1.27
N LEU A 50 6.51 2.65 -1.84
CA LEU A 50 6.38 2.97 -3.27
C LEU A 50 7.09 4.27 -3.63
N GLY A 51 6.91 5.30 -2.80
CA GLY A 51 7.62 6.57 -2.98
C GLY A 51 9.13 6.40 -2.91
N LEU A 52 9.61 5.62 -1.94
CA LEU A 52 11.02 5.31 -1.78
C LEU A 52 11.57 4.58 -3.02
N ILE A 53 10.89 3.54 -3.47
CA ILE A 53 11.30 2.76 -4.64
C ILE A 53 11.30 3.63 -5.90
N THR A 54 10.32 4.51 -6.04
CA THR A 54 10.23 5.43 -7.17
C THR A 54 11.44 6.38 -7.20
N ALA A 55 11.79 6.94 -6.05
CA ALA A 55 12.96 7.83 -5.94
C ALA A 55 14.26 7.09 -6.28
N LEU A 56 14.42 5.86 -5.78
CA LEU A 56 15.60 5.06 -6.08
C LEU A 56 15.68 4.69 -7.57
N SER A 57 14.53 4.46 -8.21
CA SER A 57 14.46 4.20 -9.63
C SER A 57 14.86 5.44 -10.45
N LEU A 58 14.36 6.61 -10.06
CA LEU A 58 14.67 7.88 -10.74
C LEU A 58 16.14 8.24 -10.63
N SER A 59 16.78 7.94 -9.51
CA SER A 59 18.22 8.18 -9.29
C SER A 59 19.10 7.07 -9.91
N ARG A 60 18.48 6.06 -10.53
CA ARG A 60 19.17 4.90 -11.10
C ARG A 60 19.90 4.05 -10.06
N ALA A 61 19.53 4.16 -8.79
CA ALA A 61 20.06 3.29 -7.73
C ALA A 61 19.49 1.87 -7.82
N LEU A 62 18.35 1.69 -8.48
CA LEU A 62 17.78 0.38 -8.78
C LEU A 62 18.05 0.00 -10.23
N PRO A 63 18.40 -1.27 -10.51
CA PRO A 63 18.48 -1.78 -11.88
C PRO A 63 17.16 -1.63 -12.61
N GLU A 64 17.24 -1.51 -13.94
CA GLU A 64 16.06 -1.38 -14.79
C GLU A 64 15.11 -2.56 -14.60
N GLY A 65 13.82 -2.26 -14.50
CA GLY A 65 12.77 -3.25 -14.33
C GLY A 65 12.42 -3.57 -12.89
N TRP A 66 13.33 -3.35 -11.95
CA TRP A 66 13.06 -3.65 -10.53
C TRP A 66 11.97 -2.77 -9.94
N HIS A 67 11.82 -1.52 -10.42
CA HIS A 67 10.73 -0.66 -9.97
C HIS A 67 9.36 -1.24 -10.37
N LEU A 68 9.28 -1.95 -11.49
CA LEU A 68 8.04 -2.62 -11.91
C LEU A 68 7.75 -3.82 -11.01
N VAL A 69 8.76 -4.64 -10.73
CA VAL A 69 8.59 -5.84 -9.90
C VAL A 69 8.21 -5.46 -8.47
N LEU A 70 8.93 -4.51 -7.87
CA LEU A 70 8.70 -4.09 -6.48
C LEU A 70 7.51 -3.14 -6.36
N GLY A 71 7.38 -2.18 -7.27
CA GLY A 71 6.30 -1.18 -7.23
C GLY A 71 4.96 -1.75 -7.70
N ALA A 72 4.85 -2.02 -8.99
CA ALA A 72 3.59 -2.50 -9.56
C ALA A 72 3.29 -3.94 -9.14
N GLY A 73 4.31 -4.78 -8.95
CA GLY A 73 4.14 -6.15 -8.50
C GLY A 73 3.92 -6.25 -7.01
N LEU A 74 4.99 -6.21 -6.22
CA LEU A 74 4.95 -6.46 -4.78
C LEU A 74 4.01 -5.49 -4.06
N LEU A 75 4.23 -4.19 -4.20
CA LEU A 75 3.42 -3.18 -3.51
C LEU A 75 2.02 -3.06 -4.11
N GLY A 76 1.87 -3.32 -5.41
CA GLY A 76 0.56 -3.39 -6.04
C GLY A 76 -0.31 -4.50 -5.46
N GLY A 77 0.27 -5.65 -5.16
CA GLY A 77 -0.42 -6.74 -4.47
C GLY A 77 -0.62 -6.50 -2.98
N TYR A 78 0.31 -5.78 -2.36
CA TYR A 78 0.27 -5.49 -0.93
C TYR A 78 -0.80 -4.45 -0.58
N THR A 79 -0.89 -3.35 -1.33
CA THR A 79 -1.89 -2.30 -1.11
C THR A 79 -3.25 -2.68 -1.69
N THR A 80 -4.31 -2.00 -1.24
CA THR A 80 -5.66 -2.31 -1.71
C THR A 80 -6.54 -1.06 -1.74
N PHE A 81 -7.14 -0.81 -2.89
CA PHE A 81 -8.20 0.18 -3.03
C PHE A 81 -9.58 -0.45 -2.74
N SER A 82 -9.80 -1.67 -3.20
CA SER A 82 -11.10 -2.32 -3.10
C SER A 82 -11.51 -2.57 -1.64
N THR A 83 -10.59 -3.08 -0.82
CA THR A 83 -10.86 -3.31 0.60
C THR A 83 -11.14 -2.00 1.33
N ALA A 84 -10.35 -0.96 1.06
CA ALA A 84 -10.54 0.35 1.65
C ALA A 84 -11.92 0.94 1.30
N SER A 85 -12.31 0.82 0.04
CA SER A 85 -13.63 1.28 -0.43
C SER A 85 -14.76 0.51 0.22
N PHE A 86 -14.65 -0.82 0.28
CA PHE A 86 -15.63 -1.68 0.92
C PHE A 86 -15.80 -1.33 2.40
N GLU A 87 -14.69 -1.15 3.11
CA GLU A 87 -14.73 -0.81 4.53
C GLU A 87 -15.31 0.57 4.78
N THR A 88 -15.04 1.54 3.89
CA THR A 88 -15.62 2.88 3.98
C THR A 88 -17.15 2.81 3.81
N VAL A 89 -17.63 2.07 2.82
CA VAL A 89 -19.08 1.89 2.60
C VAL A 89 -19.71 1.20 3.81
N ARG A 90 -19.05 0.20 4.38
CA ARG A 90 -19.56 -0.50 5.56
C ARG A 90 -19.68 0.45 6.76
N LEU A 91 -18.72 1.34 6.97
CA LEU A 91 -18.80 2.35 8.02
C LEU A 91 -19.99 3.30 7.79
N ILE A 92 -20.25 3.69 6.55
CA ILE A 92 -21.43 4.50 6.20
C ILE A 92 -22.72 3.73 6.49
N GLN A 93 -22.79 2.46 6.12
CA GLN A 93 -23.97 1.62 6.38
C GLN A 93 -24.24 1.47 7.88
N ASN A 94 -23.19 1.46 8.70
CA ASN A 94 -23.29 1.38 10.16
C ASN A 94 -23.45 2.76 10.81
N ARG A 95 -23.72 3.80 10.02
CA ARG A 95 -23.91 5.20 10.46
C ARG A 95 -22.70 5.78 11.22
N ARG A 96 -21.51 5.23 10.98
CA ARG A 96 -20.26 5.76 11.54
C ARG A 96 -19.62 6.72 10.55
N TYR A 97 -20.27 7.87 10.36
CA TYR A 97 -19.93 8.81 9.28
C TYR A 97 -18.56 9.45 9.51
N GLY A 98 -18.22 9.80 10.74
CA GLY A 98 -16.89 10.35 11.05
C GLY A 98 -15.77 9.37 10.75
N ALA A 99 -15.97 8.10 11.13
CA ALA A 99 -15.01 7.04 10.83
C ALA A 99 -14.93 6.76 9.33
N ALA A 100 -16.07 6.80 8.62
CA ALA A 100 -16.10 6.62 7.16
C ALA A 100 -15.32 7.72 6.45
N PHE A 101 -15.52 8.97 6.85
CA PHE A 101 -14.81 10.12 6.31
C PHE A 101 -13.30 10.00 6.57
N ALA A 102 -12.92 9.64 7.81
CA ALA A 102 -11.52 9.44 8.18
C ALA A 102 -10.90 8.29 7.37
N ASN A 103 -11.62 7.18 7.20
CA ASN A 103 -11.10 6.03 6.46
C ASN A 103 -10.93 6.35 4.97
N GLY A 104 -11.92 6.99 4.35
CA GLY A 104 -11.87 7.31 2.93
C GLY A 104 -10.88 8.42 2.62
N LEU A 105 -11.17 9.63 3.10
CA LEU A 105 -10.37 10.82 2.79
C LEU A 105 -9.06 10.84 3.56
N GLY A 106 -9.09 10.46 4.84
CA GLY A 106 -7.88 10.44 5.68
C GLY A 106 -6.85 9.46 5.16
N MET A 107 -7.28 8.29 4.70
CA MET A 107 -6.37 7.31 4.11
C MET A 107 -5.78 7.82 2.80
N LEU A 108 -6.57 8.49 1.96
CA LEU A 108 -6.09 9.09 0.71
C LEU A 108 -5.01 10.13 1.00
N ILE A 109 -5.29 11.06 1.90
CA ILE A 109 -4.34 12.12 2.28
C ILE A 109 -3.09 11.49 2.92
N GLY A 110 -3.27 10.53 3.82
CA GLY A 110 -2.17 9.83 4.48
C GLY A 110 -1.29 9.07 3.50
N ALA A 111 -1.91 8.38 2.54
CA ALA A 111 -1.18 7.61 1.54
C ALA A 111 -0.39 8.52 0.59
N VAL A 112 -1.00 9.61 0.12
CA VAL A 112 -0.30 10.59 -0.73
C VAL A 112 0.85 11.22 0.04
N GLY A 113 0.62 11.63 1.29
CA GLY A 113 1.66 12.18 2.16
C GLY A 113 2.80 11.20 2.38
N ALA A 114 2.49 9.93 2.62
CA ALA A 114 3.48 8.87 2.81
C ALA A 114 4.30 8.65 1.54
N ALA A 115 3.65 8.65 0.36
CA ALA A 115 4.35 8.51 -0.91
C ALA A 115 5.31 9.68 -1.15
N LEU A 116 4.87 10.90 -0.86
CA LEU A 116 5.73 12.10 -0.98
C LEU A 116 6.90 12.04 0.00
N LEU A 117 6.66 11.58 1.22
CA LEU A 117 7.72 11.39 2.21
C LEU A 117 8.73 10.34 1.74
N GLY A 118 8.26 9.24 1.18
CA GLY A 118 9.12 8.20 0.61
C GLY A 118 9.97 8.71 -0.54
N LEU A 119 9.37 9.52 -1.42
CA LEU A 119 10.12 10.19 -2.50
C LEU A 119 11.20 11.10 -1.95
N TRP A 120 10.87 11.88 -0.94
CA TRP A 120 11.83 12.80 -0.32
C TRP A 120 12.97 12.05 0.34
N ILE A 121 12.68 11.03 1.15
CA ILE A 121 13.70 10.21 1.81
C ILE A 121 14.60 9.55 0.76
N GLY A 122 14.00 8.93 -0.27
CA GLY A 122 14.74 8.25 -1.32
C GLY A 122 15.62 9.19 -2.13
N SER A 123 15.22 10.46 -2.28
CA SER A 123 16.03 11.46 -2.99
C SER A 123 17.30 11.82 -2.25
N MET A 124 17.38 11.52 -0.96
CA MET A 124 18.57 11.79 -0.13
C MET A 124 19.54 10.61 -0.10
N LEU A 125 19.17 9.47 -0.65
CA LEU A 125 20.01 8.26 -0.69
C LEU A 125 20.86 8.15 -2.01
#